data_57de653834c86e89965e0f8b2d8dfd49
#
_entry.id   57de653834c86e89965e0f8b2d8dfd49
#
_cell.length_a   1.000
_cell.length_b   1.000
_cell.length_c   1.000
_cell.angle_alpha   90.00
_cell.angle_beta   90.00
_cell.angle_gamma   90.00
#
_symmetry.space_group_name_H-M   'P 1'
#
loop_
_entity.id
_entity.type
_entity.pdbx_description
1 polymer ?
#
loop_
_entity_poly.entity_id
_entity_poly.type
_entity_poly.pdbx_seq_one_letter_code
_entity_poly.pdbx_strand_id
1 'polypeptide(L)'
;MQAPLPGTRTGHTRAHYGFDVPVRLGAVPRPLRRFVAGARPEDAVRVAAELVAEGRLVALEPVPGRGDDAAAEFAALVAQVRTAGLVASCELTVPVDRLGRPAALDVARAGLPVVLSGPPADVDAVAAAVPGAALPRADDDTGAESRCRDLAGGHVRLLAGRGADADLAFVRCLNVLMSAAGHPAVATADLRLIAIAGERAAWNGRGHEDV
;
A
#
# COMPACT_ATOMS: atom_id res chain seq x y z
N MET A 1 37.19 -35.72 -20.68
CA MET A 1 36.06 -36.08 -19.83
C MET A 1 35.99 -35.01 -18.72
N GLN A 2 35.27 -33.95 -19.01
CA GLN A 2 35.16 -32.76 -18.15
C GLN A 2 33.77 -32.78 -17.52
N ALA A 3 33.70 -32.72 -16.17
CA ALA A 3 32.45 -32.65 -15.41
C ALA A 3 31.79 -31.29 -15.58
N PRO A 4 30.47 -31.22 -15.65
CA PRO A 4 29.77 -29.95 -15.74
C PRO A 4 29.72 -29.25 -14.37
N LEU A 5 29.94 -27.94 -14.38
CA LEU A 5 29.83 -27.03 -13.24
C LEU A 5 28.37 -26.95 -12.74
N PRO A 6 28.13 -26.85 -11.43
CA PRO A 6 26.78 -26.71 -10.88
C PRO A 6 26.17 -25.36 -11.25
N GLY A 7 24.96 -25.41 -11.82
CA GLY A 7 24.20 -24.25 -12.22
C GLY A 7 23.88 -23.35 -11.01
N THR A 8 24.16 -22.08 -11.19
CA THR A 8 23.71 -20.98 -10.33
C THR A 8 22.18 -20.95 -10.31
N ARG A 9 21.60 -21.41 -9.22
CA ARG A 9 20.19 -21.15 -8.92
C ARG A 9 20.07 -19.65 -8.60
N THR A 10 19.60 -18.88 -9.56
CA THR A 10 19.05 -17.54 -9.29
C THR A 10 17.78 -17.73 -8.45
N GLY A 11 17.97 -17.69 -7.15
CA GLY A 11 16.87 -17.63 -6.20
C GLY A 11 16.21 -16.25 -6.32
N HIS A 12 15.09 -16.16 -7.01
CA HIS A 12 14.19 -15.03 -6.86
C HIS A 12 13.59 -15.11 -5.47
N THR A 13 14.24 -14.46 -4.52
CA THR A 13 13.68 -14.21 -3.19
C THR A 13 12.55 -13.19 -3.39
N ARG A 14 11.33 -13.70 -3.55
CA ARG A 14 10.11 -12.90 -3.46
C ARG A 14 9.98 -12.43 -2.01
N ALA A 15 10.46 -11.24 -1.72
CA ALA A 15 10.13 -10.55 -0.48
C ALA A 15 8.69 -10.01 -0.58
N HIS A 16 7.72 -10.85 -0.26
CA HIS A 16 6.35 -10.41 -0.01
C HIS A 16 6.31 -9.77 1.39
N TYR A 17 6.31 -8.46 1.47
CA TYR A 17 5.94 -7.71 2.67
C TYR A 17 4.45 -7.34 2.65
N GLY A 18 3.58 -8.34 2.47
CA GLY A 18 2.28 -8.35 3.08
C GLY A 18 2.39 -9.30 4.27
N PHE A 19 1.83 -9.01 5.40
CA PHE A 19 1.59 -10.02 6.41
C PHE A 19 0.59 -10.99 5.81
N ASP A 20 1.07 -12.03 5.10
CA ASP A 20 0.27 -13.20 4.73
C ASP A 20 -0.09 -13.95 6.02
N VAL A 21 -0.95 -13.35 6.81
CA VAL A 21 -1.63 -14.04 7.88
C VAL A 21 -2.96 -14.47 7.29
N PRO A 22 -3.17 -15.76 6.98
CA PRO A 22 -4.50 -16.24 6.67
C PRO A 22 -5.34 -15.96 7.91
N VAL A 23 -6.23 -14.97 7.85
CA VAL A 23 -6.99 -14.51 8.99
C VAL A 23 -8.16 -15.47 9.24
N ARG A 24 -7.85 -16.62 9.83
CA ARG A 24 -8.75 -17.19 10.81
C ARG A 24 -8.52 -16.39 12.09
N LEU A 25 -9.52 -15.69 12.60
CA LEU A 25 -9.43 -14.80 13.78
C LEU A 25 -8.71 -15.43 14.99
N GLY A 26 -8.58 -16.74 15.06
CA GLY A 26 -7.80 -17.48 16.05
C GLY A 26 -6.29 -17.49 15.86
N ALA A 27 -5.78 -17.18 14.66
CA ALA A 27 -4.36 -17.32 14.29
C ALA A 27 -3.58 -16.01 14.31
N VAL A 28 -4.25 -14.85 14.46
CA VAL A 28 -3.55 -13.55 14.53
C VAL A 28 -2.87 -13.40 15.87
N PRO A 29 -1.54 -13.22 15.93
CA PRO A 29 -0.84 -12.95 17.17
C PRO A 29 -1.45 -11.75 17.92
N ARG A 30 -1.57 -11.85 19.25
CA ARG A 30 -2.19 -10.80 20.08
C ARG A 30 -1.73 -9.37 19.75
N PRO A 31 -0.43 -9.10 19.56
CA PRO A 31 0.03 -7.74 19.24
C PRO A 31 -0.46 -7.22 17.88
N LEU A 32 -0.80 -8.12 16.93
CA LEU A 32 -1.30 -7.73 15.59
C LEU A 32 -2.81 -7.57 15.55
N ARG A 33 -3.56 -8.11 16.53
CA ARG A 33 -5.03 -8.04 16.56
C ARG A 33 -5.55 -6.60 16.58
N ARG A 34 -4.81 -5.66 17.15
CA ARG A 34 -5.18 -4.24 17.18
C ARG A 34 -5.15 -3.57 15.81
N PHE A 35 -4.50 -4.20 14.81
CA PHE A 35 -4.40 -3.69 13.43
C PHE A 35 -5.33 -4.43 12.46
N VAL A 36 -6.08 -5.42 12.95
CA VAL A 36 -7.00 -6.21 12.13
C VAL A 36 -8.41 -5.92 12.59
N ALA A 37 -9.17 -5.27 11.75
CA ALA A 37 -10.56 -4.88 12.06
C ALA A 37 -11.50 -6.09 12.25
N GLY A 38 -11.28 -7.17 11.49
CA GLY A 38 -12.07 -8.38 11.53
C GLY A 38 -11.87 -9.23 10.28
N ALA A 39 -12.68 -10.28 10.14
CA ALA A 39 -12.62 -11.20 9.00
C ALA A 39 -13.63 -10.86 7.89
N ARG A 40 -14.57 -9.96 8.14
CA ARG A 40 -15.64 -9.61 7.21
C ARG A 40 -15.62 -8.13 6.86
N PRO A 41 -16.13 -7.75 5.67
CA PRO A 41 -16.23 -6.35 5.27
C PRO A 41 -16.95 -5.46 6.30
N GLU A 42 -18.00 -5.98 6.96
CA GLU A 42 -18.75 -5.26 7.98
C GLU A 42 -17.90 -4.85 9.19
N ASP A 43 -16.98 -5.72 9.58
CA ASP A 43 -16.06 -5.45 10.70
C ASP A 43 -15.10 -4.30 10.34
N ALA A 44 -14.59 -4.30 9.10
CA ALA A 44 -13.71 -3.26 8.61
C ALA A 44 -14.43 -1.90 8.51
N VAL A 45 -15.66 -1.88 7.99
CA VAL A 45 -16.46 -0.65 7.87
C VAL A 45 -16.84 -0.10 9.24
N ARG A 46 -17.19 -0.96 10.22
CA ARG A 46 -17.46 -0.52 11.59
C ARG A 46 -16.27 0.17 12.23
N VAL A 47 -15.08 -0.46 12.15
CA VAL A 47 -13.85 0.14 12.70
C VAL A 47 -13.46 1.41 11.95
N ALA A 48 -13.63 1.44 10.63
CA ALA A 48 -13.39 2.65 9.85
C ALA A 48 -14.30 3.79 10.29
N ALA A 49 -15.58 3.53 10.52
CA ALA A 49 -16.53 4.54 11.00
C ALA A 49 -16.14 5.10 12.38
N GLU A 50 -15.68 4.24 13.29
CA GLU A 50 -15.18 4.65 14.62
C GLU A 50 -13.96 5.59 14.48
N LEU A 51 -12.97 5.22 13.64
CA LEU A 51 -11.78 6.03 13.40
C LEU A 51 -12.09 7.36 12.71
N VAL A 52 -13.01 7.35 11.74
CA VAL A 52 -13.45 8.58 11.04
C VAL A 52 -14.17 9.51 12.00
N ALA A 53 -14.97 8.98 12.93
CA ALA A 53 -15.61 9.79 13.97
C ALA A 53 -14.59 10.44 14.93
N GLU A 54 -13.39 9.87 15.05
CA GLU A 54 -12.25 10.47 15.76
C GLU A 54 -11.46 11.50 14.90
N GLY A 55 -11.92 11.78 13.67
CA GLY A 55 -11.26 12.72 12.75
C GLY A 55 -10.08 12.12 11.97
N ARG A 56 -10.00 10.79 11.85
CA ARG A 56 -8.90 10.11 11.14
C ARG A 56 -9.30 9.76 9.70
N LEU A 57 -8.34 9.78 8.80
CA LEU A 57 -8.43 9.11 7.50
C LEU A 57 -8.03 7.64 7.65
N VAL A 58 -8.67 6.75 6.89
CA VAL A 58 -8.51 5.31 7.04
C VAL A 58 -8.05 4.67 5.73
N ALA A 59 -6.93 3.95 5.78
CA ALA A 59 -6.51 3.07 4.70
C ALA A 59 -7.00 1.64 4.95
N LEU A 60 -7.81 1.12 4.04
CA LEU A 60 -8.31 -0.25 4.08
C LEU A 60 -7.40 -1.14 3.24
N GLU A 61 -6.89 -2.20 3.84
CA GLU A 61 -6.03 -3.18 3.17
C GLU A 61 -6.61 -4.59 3.36
N PRO A 62 -7.54 -5.01 2.49
CA PRO A 62 -8.09 -6.35 2.54
C PRO A 62 -7.03 -7.39 2.18
N VAL A 63 -6.99 -8.49 2.93
CA VAL A 63 -6.14 -9.64 2.66
C VAL A 63 -7.04 -10.79 2.24
N PRO A 64 -7.28 -11.01 0.95
CA PRO A 64 -8.15 -12.09 0.48
C PRO A 64 -7.56 -13.45 0.85
N GLY A 65 -8.42 -14.38 1.25
CA GLY A 65 -8.06 -15.76 1.49
C GLY A 65 -7.63 -16.48 0.20
N ARG A 66 -7.09 -17.69 0.36
CA ARG A 66 -6.84 -18.55 -0.82
C ARG A 66 -8.15 -19.20 -1.24
N GLY A 67 -8.49 -19.08 -2.52
CA GLY A 67 -9.67 -19.71 -3.11
C GLY A 67 -10.98 -18.94 -2.96
N ASP A 68 -10.91 -17.76 -2.36
CA ASP A 68 -12.07 -16.88 -2.26
C ASP A 68 -12.24 -16.07 -3.54
N ASP A 69 -13.46 -15.65 -3.83
CA ASP A 69 -13.73 -14.67 -4.88
C ASP A 69 -13.30 -13.27 -4.39
N ALA A 70 -12.02 -13.02 -4.45
CA ALA A 70 -11.43 -11.77 -3.98
C ALA A 70 -12.08 -10.54 -4.63
N ALA A 71 -12.48 -10.63 -5.89
CA ALA A 71 -13.14 -9.53 -6.60
C ALA A 71 -14.51 -9.22 -5.98
N ALA A 72 -15.30 -10.26 -5.63
CA ALA A 72 -16.58 -10.07 -4.96
C ALA A 72 -16.44 -9.51 -3.55
N GLU A 73 -15.42 -9.93 -2.79
CA GLU A 73 -15.13 -9.38 -1.46
C GLU A 73 -14.77 -7.89 -1.53
N PHE A 74 -13.91 -7.50 -2.49
CA PHE A 74 -13.56 -6.10 -2.72
C PHE A 74 -14.79 -5.28 -3.13
N ALA A 75 -15.63 -5.79 -4.04
CA ALA A 75 -16.86 -5.13 -4.45
C ALA A 75 -17.83 -4.94 -3.28
N ALA A 76 -17.98 -5.96 -2.43
CA ALA A 76 -18.81 -5.89 -1.22
C ALA A 76 -18.29 -4.84 -0.23
N LEU A 77 -16.98 -4.79 0.01
CA LEU A 77 -16.36 -3.78 0.87
C LEU A 77 -16.59 -2.36 0.33
N VAL A 78 -16.36 -2.14 -0.97
CA VAL A 78 -16.61 -0.85 -1.61
C VAL A 78 -18.07 -0.42 -1.46
N ALA A 79 -19.02 -1.34 -1.70
CA ALA A 79 -20.45 -1.05 -1.55
C ALA A 79 -20.80 -0.65 -0.11
N GLN A 80 -20.25 -1.32 0.88
CA GLN A 80 -20.49 -1.01 2.30
C GLN A 80 -19.86 0.31 2.73
N VAL A 81 -18.62 0.63 2.31
CA VAL A 81 -17.97 1.93 2.56
C VAL A 81 -18.81 3.07 1.99
N ARG A 82 -19.35 2.90 0.77
CA ARG A 82 -20.25 3.88 0.15
C ARG A 82 -21.56 4.03 0.91
N THR A 83 -22.18 2.92 1.29
CA THR A 83 -23.44 2.93 2.08
C THR A 83 -23.25 3.61 3.43
N ALA A 84 -22.09 3.43 4.06
CA ALA A 84 -21.73 4.09 5.31
C ALA A 84 -21.35 5.58 5.16
N GLY A 85 -21.27 6.11 3.94
CA GLY A 85 -20.88 7.51 3.69
C GLY A 85 -19.40 7.81 3.94
N LEU A 86 -18.53 6.80 3.93
CA LEU A 86 -17.11 6.91 4.31
C LEU A 86 -16.15 7.16 3.13
N VAL A 87 -16.67 7.37 1.91
CA VAL A 87 -15.87 7.47 0.67
C VAL A 87 -14.78 8.55 0.78
N ALA A 88 -15.09 9.71 1.33
CA ALA A 88 -14.15 10.83 1.43
C ALA A 88 -13.05 10.62 2.50
N SER A 89 -13.25 9.66 3.40
CA SER A 89 -12.37 9.40 4.53
C SER A 89 -11.64 8.05 4.46
N CYS A 90 -11.93 7.26 3.42
CA CYS A 90 -11.34 5.93 3.25
C CYS A 90 -10.61 5.82 1.92
N GLU A 91 -9.45 5.19 1.95
CA GLU A 91 -8.67 4.79 0.78
C GLU A 91 -8.53 3.26 0.78
N LEU A 92 -8.59 2.62 -0.39
CA LEU A 92 -8.53 1.17 -0.54
C LEU A 92 -7.25 0.73 -1.22
N THR A 93 -6.48 -0.15 -0.58
CA THR A 93 -5.33 -0.81 -1.21
C THR A 93 -5.82 -1.97 -2.09
N VAL A 94 -5.47 -1.93 -3.38
CA VAL A 94 -5.88 -2.90 -4.41
C VAL A 94 -4.67 -3.71 -4.87
N PRO A 95 -4.53 -4.99 -4.46
CA PRO A 95 -3.41 -5.84 -4.86
C PRO A 95 -3.64 -6.39 -6.28
N VAL A 96 -3.00 -5.76 -7.27
CA VAL A 96 -3.20 -6.07 -8.69
C VAL A 96 -2.75 -7.49 -9.04
N ASP A 97 -1.68 -7.98 -8.41
CA ASP A 97 -1.16 -9.33 -8.62
C ASP A 97 -2.07 -10.44 -8.06
N ARG A 98 -2.90 -10.11 -7.06
CA ARG A 98 -3.86 -11.07 -6.46
C ARG A 98 -5.20 -11.07 -7.17
N LEU A 99 -5.70 -9.90 -7.55
CA LEU A 99 -6.98 -9.74 -8.25
C LEU A 99 -6.89 -10.03 -9.75
N GLY A 100 -5.71 -9.86 -10.34
CA GLY A 100 -5.54 -9.73 -11.77
C GLY A 100 -5.98 -8.37 -12.30
N ARG A 101 -5.41 -7.94 -13.43
CA ARG A 101 -5.64 -6.59 -13.99
C ARG A 101 -7.11 -6.25 -14.24
N PRO A 102 -7.96 -7.15 -14.82
CA PRO A 102 -9.36 -6.80 -15.06
C PRO A 102 -10.13 -6.48 -13.78
N ALA A 103 -10.08 -7.37 -12.78
CA ALA A 103 -10.79 -7.16 -11.52
C ALA A 103 -10.23 -5.98 -10.72
N ALA A 104 -8.89 -5.78 -10.71
CA ALA A 104 -8.28 -4.61 -10.09
C ALA A 104 -8.76 -3.30 -10.73
N LEU A 105 -8.92 -3.27 -12.05
CA LEU A 105 -9.44 -2.12 -12.79
C LEU A 105 -10.91 -1.83 -12.43
N ASP A 106 -11.73 -2.86 -12.33
CA ASP A 106 -13.14 -2.72 -11.94
C ASP A 106 -13.28 -2.17 -10.52
N VAL A 107 -12.49 -2.69 -9.57
CA VAL A 107 -12.43 -2.19 -8.20
C VAL A 107 -11.94 -0.74 -8.15
N ALA A 108 -10.89 -0.41 -8.90
CA ALA A 108 -10.34 0.94 -8.92
C ALA A 108 -11.31 1.98 -9.50
N ARG A 109 -12.22 1.56 -10.40
CA ARG A 109 -13.27 2.41 -10.98
C ARG A 109 -14.52 2.52 -10.12
N ALA A 110 -14.61 1.78 -9.03
CA ALA A 110 -15.81 1.74 -8.19
C ALA A 110 -16.04 2.99 -7.34
N GLY A 111 -15.16 4.01 -7.44
CA GLY A 111 -15.40 5.37 -6.91
C GLY A 111 -14.91 5.59 -5.48
N LEU A 112 -13.99 4.76 -4.97
CA LEU A 112 -13.17 5.07 -3.81
C LEU A 112 -11.77 5.55 -4.26
N PRO A 113 -11.10 6.40 -3.47
CA PRO A 113 -9.66 6.57 -3.59
C PRO A 113 -8.94 5.22 -3.45
N VAL A 114 -8.01 4.93 -4.35
CA VAL A 114 -7.30 3.65 -4.36
C VAL A 114 -5.80 3.83 -4.40
N VAL A 115 -5.10 2.90 -3.75
CA VAL A 115 -3.66 2.69 -3.89
C VAL A 115 -3.44 1.33 -4.53
N LEU A 116 -2.77 1.31 -5.66
CA LEU A 116 -2.48 0.08 -6.38
C LEU A 116 -1.20 -0.55 -5.81
N SER A 117 -1.23 -1.85 -5.51
CA SER A 117 -0.07 -2.60 -5.04
C SER A 117 0.22 -3.81 -5.92
N GLY A 118 1.49 -4.21 -6.01
CA GLY A 118 1.91 -5.36 -6.82
C GLY A 118 3.15 -5.06 -7.67
N PRO A 119 3.48 -5.95 -8.63
CA PRO A 119 4.59 -5.74 -9.55
C PRO A 119 4.41 -4.45 -10.37
N PRO A 120 5.48 -3.65 -10.57
CA PRO A 120 5.39 -2.36 -11.25
C PRO A 120 4.65 -2.38 -12.59
N ALA A 121 4.95 -3.36 -13.45
CA ALA A 121 4.32 -3.47 -14.76
C ALA A 121 2.79 -3.70 -14.71
N ASP A 122 2.30 -4.40 -13.68
CA ASP A 122 0.87 -4.63 -13.49
C ASP A 122 0.18 -3.39 -12.91
N VAL A 123 0.82 -2.76 -11.94
CA VAL A 123 0.37 -1.49 -11.34
C VAL A 123 0.28 -0.40 -12.40
N ASP A 124 1.32 -0.22 -13.21
CA ASP A 124 1.36 0.81 -14.26
C ASP A 124 0.27 0.60 -15.32
N ALA A 125 0.00 -0.66 -15.69
CA ALA A 125 -1.06 -0.98 -16.65
C ALA A 125 -2.47 -0.62 -16.12
N VAL A 126 -2.71 -0.79 -14.83
CA VAL A 126 -3.99 -0.38 -14.20
C VAL A 126 -4.03 1.13 -13.98
N ALA A 127 -2.95 1.74 -13.47
CA ALA A 127 -2.86 3.16 -13.20
C ALA A 127 -3.03 4.02 -14.47
N ALA A 128 -2.53 3.55 -15.61
CA ALA A 128 -2.71 4.23 -16.91
C ALA A 128 -4.19 4.35 -17.33
N ALA A 129 -5.05 3.46 -16.83
CA ALA A 129 -6.48 3.43 -17.18
C ALA A 129 -7.38 4.08 -16.11
N VAL A 130 -6.86 4.38 -14.92
CA VAL A 130 -7.61 4.93 -13.78
C VAL A 130 -6.75 5.89 -12.99
N PRO A 131 -7.24 7.08 -12.63
CA PRO A 131 -6.57 7.92 -11.63
C PRO A 131 -6.46 7.13 -10.32
N GLY A 132 -5.25 6.86 -9.90
CA GLY A 132 -4.97 6.08 -8.69
C GLY A 132 -3.62 6.41 -8.10
N ALA A 133 -3.33 5.87 -6.96
CA ALA A 133 -2.02 5.94 -6.34
C ALA A 133 -1.24 4.66 -6.60
N ALA A 134 0.07 4.77 -6.78
CA ALA A 134 0.96 3.62 -6.83
C ALA A 134 1.72 3.50 -5.51
N LEU A 135 2.08 2.27 -5.14
CA LEU A 135 2.91 1.98 -3.99
C LEU A 135 4.35 1.72 -4.44
N PRO A 136 5.24 2.72 -4.46
CA PRO A 136 6.66 2.43 -4.52
C PRO A 136 7.12 1.90 -3.16
N ARG A 137 7.89 0.83 -3.15
CA ARG A 137 8.55 0.34 -1.94
C ARG A 137 9.93 1.00 -1.84
N ALA A 138 10.27 1.42 -0.64
CA ALA A 138 11.63 1.78 -0.29
C ALA A 138 12.40 0.51 0.13
N ASP A 139 12.55 -0.43 -0.79
CA ASP A 139 13.50 -1.52 -0.65
C ASP A 139 14.91 -0.98 -1.07
N ASP A 140 15.98 -1.66 -0.71
CA ASP A 140 17.34 -1.41 -1.21
C ASP A 140 17.49 -1.63 -2.74
N ASP A 141 16.40 -1.88 -3.44
CA ASP A 141 16.34 -1.91 -4.89
C ASP A 141 16.64 -0.51 -5.45
N THR A 142 17.70 -0.43 -6.27
CA THR A 142 18.12 0.78 -6.97
C THR A 142 17.02 1.37 -7.87
N GLY A 143 15.96 0.61 -8.15
CA GLY A 143 14.77 1.04 -8.91
C GLY A 143 13.79 1.91 -8.13
N ALA A 144 13.76 1.82 -6.80
CA ALA A 144 12.74 2.50 -5.98
C ALA A 144 12.77 4.03 -6.14
N GLU A 145 13.96 4.63 -6.10
CA GLU A 145 14.12 6.08 -6.25
C GLU A 145 13.74 6.56 -7.66
N SER A 146 14.09 5.81 -8.72
CA SER A 146 13.67 6.14 -10.09
C SER A 146 12.15 6.09 -10.21
N ARG A 147 11.53 5.04 -9.66
CA ARG A 147 10.08 4.91 -9.66
C ARG A 147 9.38 6.03 -8.89
N CYS A 148 9.95 6.46 -7.76
CA CYS A 148 9.43 7.64 -7.05
C CYS A 148 9.48 8.91 -7.92
N ARG A 149 10.53 9.11 -8.73
CA ARG A 149 10.60 10.25 -9.68
C ARG A 149 9.51 10.16 -10.74
N ASP A 150 9.28 8.97 -11.29
CA ASP A 150 8.26 8.76 -12.33
C ASP A 150 6.84 9.03 -11.80
N LEU A 151 6.59 8.75 -10.52
CA LEU A 151 5.28 8.87 -9.86
C LEU A 151 5.09 10.16 -9.08
N ALA A 152 6.13 10.99 -8.93
CA ALA A 152 6.19 12.10 -7.98
C ALA A 152 5.15 13.22 -8.22
N GLY A 153 4.52 13.26 -9.40
CA GLY A 153 3.43 14.19 -9.70
C GLY A 153 2.04 13.72 -9.24
N GLY A 154 1.92 12.49 -8.77
CA GLY A 154 0.66 11.87 -8.38
C GLY A 154 0.51 11.67 -6.87
N HIS A 155 -0.50 10.89 -6.50
CA HIS A 155 -0.65 10.40 -5.13
C HIS A 155 0.21 9.14 -4.97
N VAL A 156 1.17 9.17 -4.05
CA VAL A 156 2.11 8.05 -3.83
C VAL A 156 2.16 7.71 -2.35
N ARG A 157 1.91 6.45 -2.00
CA ARG A 157 2.15 5.95 -0.65
C ARG A 157 3.52 5.30 -0.56
N LEU A 158 4.43 5.91 0.19
CA LEU A 158 5.77 5.41 0.44
C LEU A 158 5.78 4.53 1.69
N LEU A 159 6.14 3.25 1.55
CA LEU A 159 6.27 2.33 2.65
C LEU A 159 7.73 2.22 3.11
N ALA A 160 7.94 2.22 4.42
CA ALA A 160 9.25 1.92 4.99
C ALA A 160 9.51 0.40 4.91
N GLY A 161 10.70 0.05 4.42
CA GLY A 161 11.24 -1.30 4.47
C GLY A 161 11.80 -1.66 5.85
N ARG A 162 12.68 -2.66 5.91
CA ARG A 162 13.33 -3.08 7.16
C ARG A 162 14.85 -3.06 7.02
N GLY A 163 15.51 -2.48 8.02
CA GLY A 163 16.97 -2.41 8.10
C GLY A 163 17.53 -1.08 7.61
N ALA A 164 18.81 -0.84 7.90
CA ALA A 164 19.44 0.47 7.66
C ALA A 164 19.48 0.87 6.18
N ASP A 165 19.68 -0.09 5.28
CA ASP A 165 19.70 0.19 3.84
C ASP A 165 18.32 0.58 3.32
N ALA A 166 17.25 -0.07 3.84
CA ALA A 166 15.88 0.28 3.55
C ALA A 166 15.50 1.66 4.13
N ASP A 167 15.96 2.01 5.33
CA ASP A 167 15.77 3.34 5.90
C ASP A 167 16.41 4.42 5.02
N LEU A 168 17.63 4.16 4.52
CA LEU A 168 18.32 5.09 3.62
C LEU A 168 17.59 5.24 2.27
N ALA A 169 17.14 4.12 1.69
CA ALA A 169 16.34 4.13 0.46
C ALA A 169 15.03 4.88 0.65
N PHE A 170 14.33 4.66 1.79
CA PHE A 170 13.14 5.39 2.17
C PHE A 170 13.38 6.90 2.19
N VAL A 171 14.44 7.37 2.86
CA VAL A 171 14.76 8.81 2.95
C VAL A 171 15.08 9.41 1.57
N ARG A 172 15.74 8.65 0.68
CA ARG A 172 16.00 9.11 -0.70
C ARG A 172 14.69 9.26 -1.49
N CYS A 173 13.82 8.25 -1.44
CA CYS A 173 12.49 8.31 -2.06
C CYS A 173 11.64 9.44 -1.49
N LEU A 174 11.66 9.62 -0.17
CA LEU A 174 10.97 10.69 0.53
C LEU A 174 11.40 12.08 0.04
N ASN A 175 12.70 12.32 -0.12
CA ASN A 175 13.21 13.59 -0.63
C ASN A 175 12.69 13.88 -2.05
N VAL A 176 12.65 12.88 -2.92
CA VAL A 176 12.10 13.00 -4.27
C VAL A 176 10.62 13.39 -4.23
N LEU A 177 9.83 12.67 -3.44
CA LEU A 177 8.39 12.88 -3.38
C LEU A 177 8.01 14.21 -2.72
N MET A 178 8.71 14.60 -1.65
CA MET A 178 8.45 15.86 -0.94
C MET A 178 8.78 17.09 -1.75
N SER A 179 9.76 17.01 -2.65
CA SER A 179 10.15 18.13 -3.53
C SER A 179 9.28 18.28 -4.79
N ALA A 180 8.42 17.31 -5.07
CA ALA A 180 7.54 17.31 -6.23
C ALA A 180 6.16 17.91 -5.94
N ALA A 181 5.33 18.09 -6.97
CA ALA A 181 3.98 18.69 -6.82
C ALA A 181 2.88 17.71 -6.42
N GLY A 182 3.18 16.40 -6.35
CA GLY A 182 2.19 15.37 -6.00
C GLY A 182 1.84 15.32 -4.49
N HIS A 183 1.03 14.34 -4.12
CA HIS A 183 0.56 14.12 -2.74
C HIS A 183 1.18 12.83 -2.18
N PRO A 184 2.36 12.90 -1.52
CA PRO A 184 2.96 11.74 -0.88
C PRO A 184 2.24 11.39 0.42
N ALA A 185 1.95 10.11 0.62
CA ALA A 185 1.55 9.56 1.90
C ALA A 185 2.67 8.68 2.46
N VAL A 186 2.97 8.81 3.75
CA VAL A 186 4.07 8.10 4.41
C VAL A 186 3.52 6.99 5.29
N ALA A 187 3.93 5.74 5.03
CA ALA A 187 3.50 4.58 5.79
C ALA A 187 4.67 3.96 6.56
N THR A 188 4.84 4.37 7.80
CA THR A 188 5.84 3.85 8.74
C THR A 188 5.37 3.94 10.18
N ALA A 189 5.84 3.03 11.03
CA ALA A 189 5.68 3.10 12.48
C ALA A 189 7.01 3.47 13.20
N ASP A 190 8.09 3.70 12.47
CA ASP A 190 9.37 4.13 13.03
C ASP A 190 9.33 5.63 13.33
N LEU A 191 9.42 5.97 14.62
CA LEU A 191 9.35 7.37 15.08
C LEU A 191 10.44 8.26 14.49
N ARG A 192 11.61 7.69 14.13
CA ARG A 192 12.70 8.43 13.48
C ARG A 192 12.30 8.81 12.06
N LEU A 193 11.73 7.86 11.30
CA LEU A 193 11.28 8.10 9.94
C LEU A 193 10.08 9.06 9.90
N ILE A 194 9.19 8.98 10.90
CA ILE A 194 8.08 9.94 11.07
C ILE A 194 8.65 11.35 11.30
N ALA A 195 9.62 11.51 12.20
CA ALA A 195 10.25 12.80 12.46
C ALA A 195 10.94 13.37 11.21
N ILE A 196 11.71 12.53 10.48
CA ILE A 196 12.35 12.91 9.22
C ILE A 196 11.31 13.33 8.18
N ALA A 197 10.19 12.60 8.07
CA ALA A 197 9.13 12.95 7.13
C ALA A 197 8.51 14.31 7.46
N GLY A 198 8.23 14.60 8.73
CA GLY A 198 7.73 15.89 9.18
C GLY A 198 8.71 17.04 8.90
N GLU A 199 10.01 16.85 9.15
CA GLU A 199 11.03 17.85 8.80
C GLU A 199 11.11 18.10 7.30
N ARG A 200 11.05 17.05 6.48
CA ARG A 200 11.07 17.17 5.01
C ARG A 200 9.81 17.84 4.47
N ALA A 201 8.64 17.55 5.05
CA ALA A 201 7.40 18.25 4.71
C ALA A 201 7.52 19.76 5.01
N ALA A 202 7.93 20.11 6.21
CA ALA A 202 8.12 21.51 6.63
C ALA A 202 9.16 22.24 5.75
N TRP A 203 10.28 21.58 5.43
CA TRP A 203 11.32 22.15 4.56
C TRP A 203 10.80 22.46 3.14
N ASN A 204 9.86 21.65 2.63
CA ASN A 204 9.24 21.84 1.33
C ASN A 204 7.94 22.66 1.37
N GLY A 205 7.61 23.28 2.52
CA GLY A 205 6.42 24.11 2.70
C GLY A 205 5.10 23.37 2.67
N ARG A 206 5.11 22.06 2.99
CA ARG A 206 3.91 21.22 3.07
C ARG A 206 3.31 21.26 4.46
N GLY A 207 1.98 21.31 4.54
CA GLY A 207 1.22 21.14 5.79
C GLY A 207 1.11 19.67 6.21
N HIS A 208 0.56 19.43 7.39
CA HIS A 208 0.27 18.06 7.85
C HIS A 208 -0.81 17.37 7.01
N GLU A 209 -1.66 18.12 6.36
CA GLU A 209 -2.71 17.67 5.45
C GLU A 209 -2.20 17.28 4.05
N ASP A 210 -0.95 17.62 3.73
CA ASP A 210 -0.33 17.39 2.41
C ASP A 210 0.56 16.12 2.39
N VAL A 211 0.65 15.35 3.52
CA VAL A 211 1.58 14.21 3.69
C VAL A 211 0.92 12.99 4.31
#